data_31ea15c42a62b798907f5cb721647f13
#
_entry.id   31ea15c42a62b798907f5cb721647f13
#
_cell.length_a   1.000
_cell.length_b   1.000
_cell.length_c   1.000
_cell.angle_alpha   90.00
_cell.angle_beta   90.00
_cell.angle_gamma   90.00
#
_symmetry.space_group_name_H-M   'P 1'
#
loop_
_entity.id
_entity.type
_entity.pdbx_description
1 polymer ?
#
loop_
_entity_poly.entity_id
_entity_poly.type
_entity_poly.pdbx_seq_one_letter_code
_entity_poly.pdbx_strand_id
1 'polypeptide(L)'
;MQIIDAQIHLWGTGLPSNPSHWQVTSFTPAEAVKLMDEGGVNAAVIHPPSWDPGSIEMAMAAVQDYPGRFAIMGSIDFDDPEAKHKIADWRDQTGMLGLRYTFLHEPARQRLENGSLDWLWAAAEEA
;
A
#
# COMPACT_ATOMS: atom_id res chain seq x y z
N MET A 1 -8.87 -22.75 -8.65
CA MET A 1 -8.74 -21.36 -9.15
C MET A 1 -8.04 -20.56 -8.09
N GLN A 2 -7.05 -19.75 -8.43
CA GLN A 2 -6.40 -18.87 -7.46
C GLN A 2 -7.18 -17.56 -7.35
N ILE A 3 -7.47 -17.11 -6.12
CA ILE A 3 -8.17 -15.86 -5.84
C ILE A 3 -7.19 -14.93 -5.14
N ILE A 4 -7.02 -13.73 -5.68
CA ILE A 4 -6.16 -12.69 -5.12
C ILE A 4 -7.00 -11.45 -4.88
N ASP A 5 -7.02 -10.96 -3.65
CA ASP A 5 -7.64 -9.67 -3.33
C ASP A 5 -6.68 -8.54 -3.76
N ALA A 6 -7.13 -7.69 -4.66
CA ALA A 6 -6.32 -6.63 -5.24
C ALA A 6 -6.09 -5.44 -4.29
N GLN A 7 -6.81 -5.35 -3.18
CA GLN A 7 -6.66 -4.24 -2.25
C GLN A 7 -7.17 -4.56 -0.86
N ILE A 8 -6.24 -4.67 0.08
CA ILE A 8 -6.56 -4.66 1.52
C ILE A 8 -5.75 -3.56 2.24
N HIS A 9 -6.19 -3.19 3.44
CA HIS A 9 -5.43 -2.36 4.37
C HIS A 9 -5.10 -3.17 5.62
N LEU A 10 -3.87 -3.02 6.14
CA LEU A 10 -3.46 -3.54 7.45
C LEU A 10 -2.99 -2.37 8.30
N TRP A 11 -3.39 -2.33 9.57
CA TRP A 11 -2.99 -1.27 10.49
C TRP A 11 -2.99 -1.78 11.93
N GLY A 12 -2.10 -1.20 12.74
CA GLY A 12 -1.95 -1.52 14.16
C GLY A 12 -2.60 -0.49 15.08
N THR A 13 -2.80 0.74 14.59
CA THR A 13 -3.34 1.85 15.39
C THR A 13 -4.20 2.78 14.55
N GLY A 14 -5.06 3.53 15.23
CA GLY A 14 -5.93 4.53 14.61
C GLY A 14 -7.26 3.96 14.11
N LEU A 15 -7.98 4.77 13.36
CA LEU A 15 -9.24 4.41 12.74
C LEU A 15 -9.22 4.82 11.26
N PRO A 16 -9.84 4.03 10.38
CA PRO A 16 -10.02 4.44 9.00
C PRO A 16 -10.67 5.82 8.90
N SER A 17 -10.06 6.70 8.10
CA SER A 17 -10.56 8.06 7.89
C SER A 17 -11.90 8.10 7.16
N ASN A 18 -12.21 7.08 6.35
CA ASN A 18 -13.49 6.94 5.70
C ASN A 18 -14.45 6.14 6.60
N PRO A 19 -15.58 6.73 7.05
CA PRO A 19 -16.54 6.06 7.93
C PRO A 19 -17.25 4.86 7.29
N SER A 20 -17.16 4.70 5.97
CA SER A 20 -17.69 3.52 5.27
C SER A 20 -16.77 2.30 5.38
N HIS A 21 -15.53 2.47 5.81
CA HIS A 21 -14.63 1.37 6.11
C HIS A 21 -14.98 0.75 7.47
N TRP A 22 -14.56 -0.50 7.64
CA TRP A 22 -14.70 -1.19 8.91
C TRP A 22 -13.99 -0.45 10.04
N GLN A 23 -14.75 0.08 10.98
CA GLN A 23 -14.28 0.98 12.04
C GLN A 23 -13.74 0.19 13.24
N VAL A 24 -12.57 -0.44 13.05
CA VAL A 24 -11.81 -1.12 14.11
C VAL A 24 -10.47 -0.44 14.31
N THR A 25 -9.92 -0.51 15.53
CA THR A 25 -8.68 0.18 15.90
C THR A 25 -7.42 -0.49 15.38
N SER A 26 -7.53 -1.73 14.92
CA SER A 26 -6.45 -2.48 14.27
C SER A 26 -7.02 -3.56 13.38
N PHE A 27 -6.28 -3.94 12.35
CA PHE A 27 -6.49 -5.12 11.54
C PHE A 27 -5.12 -5.67 11.14
N THR A 28 -4.73 -6.75 11.80
CA THR A 28 -3.38 -7.31 11.72
C THR A 28 -3.21 -8.31 10.58
N PRO A 29 -1.96 -8.62 10.17
CA PRO A 29 -1.69 -9.67 9.18
C PRO A 29 -2.27 -11.04 9.56
N ALA A 30 -2.21 -11.41 10.84
CA ALA A 30 -2.76 -12.68 11.32
C ALA A 30 -4.27 -12.76 11.18
N GLU A 31 -4.98 -11.65 11.49
CA GLU A 31 -6.43 -11.55 11.29
C GLU A 31 -6.80 -11.62 9.81
N ALA A 32 -6.04 -10.93 8.95
CA ALA A 32 -6.23 -10.96 7.51
C ALA A 32 -6.06 -12.39 6.95
N VAL A 33 -4.98 -13.08 7.31
CA VAL A 33 -4.73 -14.47 6.87
C VAL A 33 -5.86 -15.39 7.29
N LYS A 34 -6.35 -15.27 8.53
CA LYS A 34 -7.48 -16.05 9.02
C LYS A 34 -8.73 -15.84 8.16
N LEU A 35 -9.09 -14.59 7.90
CA LEU A 35 -10.28 -14.28 7.08
C LEU A 35 -10.10 -14.69 5.61
N MET A 36 -8.89 -14.55 5.07
CA MET A 36 -8.55 -15.02 3.73
C MET A 36 -8.73 -16.54 3.63
N ASP A 37 -8.26 -17.30 4.62
CA ASP A 37 -8.39 -18.75 4.65
C ASP A 37 -9.86 -19.18 4.74
N GLU A 38 -10.66 -18.52 5.59
CA GLU A 38 -12.10 -18.74 5.71
C GLU A 38 -12.84 -18.41 4.41
N GLY A 39 -12.41 -17.36 3.70
CA GLY A 39 -13.01 -16.91 2.43
C GLY A 39 -12.46 -17.63 1.18
N GLY A 40 -11.46 -18.49 1.32
CA GLY A 40 -10.79 -19.14 0.18
C GLY A 40 -9.93 -18.21 -0.66
N VAL A 41 -9.48 -17.08 -0.10
CA VAL A 41 -8.59 -16.10 -0.75
C VAL A 41 -7.14 -16.53 -0.56
N ASN A 42 -6.41 -16.70 -1.66
CA ASN A 42 -5.04 -17.23 -1.64
C ASN A 42 -3.99 -16.18 -1.27
N ALA A 43 -4.15 -14.96 -1.78
CA ALA A 43 -3.22 -13.87 -1.52
C ALA A 43 -3.95 -12.51 -1.56
N ALA A 44 -3.28 -11.46 -1.07
CA ALA A 44 -3.81 -10.11 -1.12
C ALA A 44 -2.70 -9.08 -1.37
N VAL A 45 -3.08 -7.95 -1.97
CA VAL A 45 -2.20 -6.80 -2.16
C VAL A 45 -2.49 -5.78 -1.06
N ILE A 46 -1.50 -5.52 -0.21
CA ILE A 46 -1.58 -4.56 0.88
C ILE A 46 -1.37 -3.15 0.32
N HIS A 47 -2.26 -2.25 0.68
CA HIS A 47 -2.08 -0.81 0.53
C HIS A 47 -1.94 -0.20 1.93
N PRO A 48 -0.71 0.16 2.38
CA PRO A 48 -0.50 0.76 3.68
C PRO A 48 -1.35 2.03 3.83
N PRO A 49 -2.22 2.13 4.86
CA PRO A 49 -3.08 3.27 5.01
C PRO A 49 -2.36 4.46 5.65
N SER A 50 -2.71 5.67 5.25
CA SER A 50 -2.07 6.90 5.73
C SER A 50 -2.43 7.28 7.18
N TRP A 51 -3.48 6.69 7.75
CA TRP A 51 -3.85 6.96 9.15
C TRP A 51 -3.00 6.22 10.18
N ASP A 52 -2.23 5.22 9.78
CA ASP A 52 -1.27 4.52 10.64
C ASP A 52 0.15 4.68 10.07
N PRO A 53 1.00 5.50 10.70
CA PRO A 53 2.39 5.68 10.26
C PRO A 53 3.24 4.40 10.27
N GLY A 54 2.88 3.40 11.09
CA GLY A 54 3.56 2.10 11.16
C GLY A 54 3.07 1.07 10.16
N SER A 55 2.12 1.43 9.29
CA SER A 55 1.48 0.48 8.38
C SER A 55 2.39 -0.08 7.31
N ILE A 56 3.40 0.67 6.86
CA ILE A 56 4.37 0.18 5.87
C ILE A 56 5.29 -0.89 6.47
N GLU A 57 5.81 -0.67 7.66
CA GLU A 57 6.65 -1.64 8.39
C GLU A 57 5.86 -2.91 8.69
N MET A 58 4.60 -2.77 9.09
CA MET A 58 3.70 -3.92 9.27
C MET A 58 3.48 -4.69 7.98
N ALA A 59 3.28 -4.01 6.86
CA ALA A 59 3.11 -4.66 5.56
C ALA A 59 4.37 -5.41 5.13
N MET A 60 5.55 -4.82 5.33
CA MET A 60 6.83 -5.48 5.04
C MET A 60 7.06 -6.72 5.91
N ALA A 61 6.74 -6.64 7.20
CA ALA A 61 6.79 -7.78 8.10
C ALA A 61 5.80 -8.88 7.67
N ALA A 62 4.58 -8.50 7.27
CA ALA A 62 3.57 -9.45 6.78
C ALA A 62 4.04 -10.26 5.57
N VAL A 63 4.74 -9.63 4.62
CA VAL A 63 5.31 -10.35 3.47
C VAL A 63 6.36 -11.38 3.90
N GLN A 64 7.18 -11.07 4.91
CA GLN A 64 8.20 -11.98 5.42
C GLN A 64 7.60 -13.12 6.26
N ASP A 65 6.64 -12.79 7.12
CA ASP A 65 6.02 -13.75 8.06
C ASP A 65 5.03 -14.70 7.37
N TYR A 66 4.43 -14.27 6.25
CA TYR A 66 3.45 -15.05 5.48
C TYR A 66 3.84 -15.15 4.00
N PRO A 67 4.90 -15.91 3.66
CA PRO A 67 5.40 -16.02 2.30
C PRO A 67 4.33 -16.44 1.29
N GLY A 68 4.22 -15.69 0.19
CA GLY A 68 3.26 -15.96 -0.87
C GLY A 68 1.81 -15.52 -0.58
N ARG A 69 1.54 -14.93 0.60
CA ARG A 69 0.21 -14.46 0.96
C ARG A 69 0.01 -12.96 0.69
N PHE A 70 1.07 -12.18 0.74
CA PHE A 70 1.00 -10.73 0.61
C PHE A 70 2.01 -10.17 -0.39
N ALA A 71 1.61 -9.09 -1.05
CA ALA A 71 2.46 -8.17 -1.78
C ALA A 71 2.02 -6.74 -1.44
N ILE A 72 2.80 -5.72 -1.82
CA ILE A 72 2.59 -4.34 -1.39
C ILE A 72 2.53 -3.40 -2.59
N MET A 73 1.52 -2.56 -2.62
CA MET A 73 1.48 -1.33 -3.42
C MET A 73 1.62 -0.16 -2.46
N GLY A 74 2.80 0.46 -2.41
CA GLY A 74 3.10 1.53 -1.47
C GLY A 74 2.95 2.93 -2.04
N SER A 75 3.45 3.91 -1.32
CA SER A 75 3.49 5.31 -1.76
C SER A 75 4.76 5.99 -1.24
N ILE A 76 5.17 7.04 -1.91
CA ILE A 76 6.28 7.93 -1.53
C ILE A 76 5.71 9.33 -1.41
N ASP A 77 6.22 10.11 -0.46
CA ASP A 77 5.89 11.53 -0.38
C ASP A 77 6.41 12.25 -1.64
N PHE A 78 5.54 13.00 -2.29
CA PHE A 78 5.88 13.77 -3.50
C PHE A 78 6.91 14.88 -3.23
N ASP A 79 7.02 15.32 -1.99
CA ASP A 79 7.94 16.37 -1.55
C ASP A 79 9.27 15.82 -0.98
N ASP A 80 9.43 14.50 -0.96
CA ASP A 80 10.68 13.86 -0.55
C ASP A 80 11.76 14.09 -1.63
N PRO A 81 12.88 14.77 -1.30
CA PRO A 81 13.96 15.03 -2.26
C PRO A 81 14.60 13.75 -2.81
N GLU A 82 14.51 12.63 -2.07
CA GLU A 82 15.03 11.33 -2.47
C GLU A 82 14.01 10.45 -3.20
N ALA A 83 12.81 10.98 -3.49
CA ALA A 83 11.72 10.19 -4.05
C ALA A 83 12.12 9.43 -5.32
N LYS A 84 12.85 10.06 -6.24
CA LYS A 84 13.30 9.41 -7.49
C LYS A 84 14.26 8.26 -7.24
N HIS A 85 15.21 8.39 -6.31
CA HIS A 85 16.12 7.30 -5.94
C HIS A 85 15.36 6.15 -5.28
N LYS A 86 14.43 6.47 -4.38
CA LYS A 86 13.60 5.46 -3.73
C LYS A 86 12.71 4.70 -4.72
N ILE A 87 12.25 5.36 -5.78
CA ILE A 87 11.47 4.70 -6.85
C ILE A 87 12.38 3.79 -7.68
N ALA A 88 13.58 4.22 -8.04
CA ALA A 88 14.51 3.40 -8.82
C ALA A 88 14.81 2.05 -8.14
N ASP A 89 14.92 2.05 -6.80
CA ASP A 89 15.21 0.84 -6.00
C ASP A 89 13.93 0.20 -5.43
N TRP A 90 12.74 0.63 -5.88
CA TRP A 90 11.47 0.26 -5.27
C TRP A 90 11.23 -1.25 -5.25
N ARG A 91 11.43 -1.90 -6.38
CA ARG A 91 11.17 -3.33 -6.53
C ARG A 91 12.25 -4.23 -5.95
N ASP A 92 13.38 -3.68 -5.52
CA ASP A 92 14.41 -4.40 -4.79
C ASP A 92 13.99 -4.71 -3.35
N GLN A 93 12.99 -3.98 -2.84
CA GLN A 93 12.40 -4.26 -1.54
C GLN A 93 11.44 -5.45 -1.64
N THR A 94 11.64 -6.44 -0.77
CA THR A 94 10.84 -7.66 -0.76
C THR A 94 9.35 -7.37 -0.65
N GLY A 95 8.59 -7.87 -1.63
CA GLY A 95 7.12 -7.75 -1.67
C GLY A 95 6.58 -6.48 -2.29
N MET A 96 7.43 -5.50 -2.62
CA MET A 96 6.98 -4.29 -3.31
C MET A 96 6.69 -4.56 -4.78
N LEU A 97 5.46 -4.28 -5.22
CA LEU A 97 5.03 -4.41 -6.61
C LEU A 97 5.10 -3.09 -7.37
N GLY A 98 4.68 -2.01 -6.72
CA GLY A 98 4.60 -0.70 -7.36
C GLY A 98 4.04 0.36 -6.44
N LEU A 99 3.60 1.47 -7.03
CA LEU A 99 3.09 2.64 -6.33
C LEU A 99 1.58 2.76 -6.49
N ARG A 100 0.93 3.21 -5.42
CA ARG A 100 -0.50 3.50 -5.44
C ARG A 100 -0.78 4.84 -4.77
N TYR A 101 -1.56 5.68 -5.45
CA TYR A 101 -2.00 6.98 -4.94
C TYR A 101 -3.50 7.15 -5.13
N THR A 102 -4.09 8.05 -4.34
CA THR A 102 -5.45 8.55 -4.51
C THR A 102 -5.41 10.06 -4.73
N PHE A 103 -6.08 10.53 -5.79
CA PHE A 103 -6.13 11.94 -6.17
C PHE A 103 -7.52 12.54 -5.93
N LEU A 104 -8.19 12.08 -4.86
CA LEU A 104 -9.56 12.52 -4.53
C LEU A 104 -9.60 13.91 -3.92
N HIS A 105 -8.54 14.35 -3.28
CA HIS A 105 -8.47 15.59 -2.50
C HIS A 105 -7.26 16.43 -2.87
N GLU A 106 -7.38 17.74 -2.59
CA GLU A 106 -6.23 18.64 -2.69
C GLU A 106 -5.20 18.37 -1.56
N PRO A 107 -3.90 18.65 -1.79
CA PRO A 107 -3.32 19.19 -3.03
C PRO A 107 -2.97 18.14 -4.10
N ALA A 108 -3.17 16.85 -3.83
CA ALA A 108 -2.75 15.77 -4.73
C ALA A 108 -3.45 15.85 -6.10
N ARG A 109 -4.76 16.17 -6.11
CA ARG A 109 -5.50 16.30 -7.35
C ARG A 109 -4.96 17.43 -8.23
N GLN A 110 -4.70 18.62 -7.65
CA GLN A 110 -4.13 19.74 -8.38
C GLN A 110 -2.76 19.40 -8.98
N ARG A 111 -1.92 18.65 -8.25
CA ARG A 111 -0.60 18.20 -8.72
C ARG A 111 -0.71 17.26 -9.91
N LEU A 112 -1.71 16.39 -9.93
CA LEU A 112 -2.01 15.53 -11.08
C LEU A 112 -2.44 16.36 -12.28
N GLU A 113 -3.40 17.28 -12.08
CA GLU A 113 -4.00 18.08 -13.16
C GLU A 113 -3.03 19.09 -13.80
N ASN A 114 -2.08 19.63 -13.04
CA ASN A 114 -1.13 20.64 -13.53
C ASN A 114 0.19 20.05 -14.05
N GLY A 115 0.33 18.72 -14.09
CA GLY A 115 1.53 18.03 -14.60
C GLY A 115 2.74 18.04 -13.66
N SER A 116 2.62 18.56 -12.43
CA SER A 116 3.77 18.57 -11.49
C SER A 116 4.19 17.17 -11.00
N LEU A 117 3.40 16.15 -11.30
CA LEU A 117 3.70 14.73 -11.04
C LEU A 117 4.16 13.94 -12.29
N ASP A 118 4.38 14.59 -13.44
CA ASP A 118 4.78 13.88 -14.66
C ASP A 118 6.12 13.13 -14.48
N TRP A 119 7.01 13.66 -13.65
CA TRP A 119 8.24 12.99 -13.27
C TRP A 119 8.04 11.64 -12.58
N LEU A 120 6.94 11.50 -11.82
CA LEU A 120 6.62 10.27 -11.08
C LEU A 120 6.30 9.12 -12.03
N TRP A 121 5.53 9.41 -13.08
CA TRP A 121 5.15 8.38 -14.07
C TRP A 121 6.37 7.87 -14.82
N ALA A 122 7.25 8.79 -15.26
CA ALA A 122 8.49 8.42 -15.92
C ALA A 122 9.40 7.58 -15.01
N ALA A 123 9.59 8.01 -13.75
CA ALA A 123 10.41 7.27 -12.80
C ALA A 123 9.83 5.88 -12.46
N ALA A 124 8.50 5.78 -12.35
CA ALA A 124 7.85 4.49 -12.07
C ALA A 124 7.84 3.54 -13.28
N GLU A 125 7.88 4.06 -14.51
CA GLU A 125 7.99 3.25 -15.73
C GLU A 125 9.39 2.67 -15.91
N GLU A 126 10.43 3.39 -15.48
CA GLU A 126 11.83 2.95 -15.56
C GLU A 126 12.19 1.89 -14.49
N ALA A 127 11.52 1.89 -13.34
CA ALA A 127 11.76 0.98 -12.22
C ALA A 127 11.02 -0.37 -12.38
#